data_8224f7e0f76b09b5820e6e030993f2f8
#
_entry.id   8224f7e0f76b09b5820e6e030993f2f8
#
_cell.length_a   1.000
_cell.length_b   1.000
_cell.length_c   1.000
_cell.angle_alpha   90.00
_cell.angle_beta   90.00
_cell.angle_gamma   90.00
#
_symmetry.space_group_name_H-M   'P 1'
#
loop_
_entity.id
_entity.type
_entity.pdbx_description
1 polymer ?
#
loop_
_entity_poly.entity_id
_entity_poly.type
_entity_poly.pdbx_seq_one_letter_code
_entity_poly.pdbx_strand_id
1 'polypeptide(L)'
;MSAIFPELPDSVSSEFVTVTEGVELRVLRAGSGDPVLFIPGWNYSAEVFVHQLTELAQHYEVLAVDPRGHGKSSKPLTGNNYPQRGSDLAALIEALGLKNLTLAGWSLGVLDALSYLRDHGHDRVAKLMLIDETPKMAADPGNPEEWGEVPLTHDGMPAFILFLSTDRDGFLSYISADALGVDPELADQDEATRRLIADGAQTPEHIAIIAGVEGFATDVSQTAIDFERSGKPVLFFAKEAWADDAKRWVSANLPSAQFATMPVHAGFMTEPAAFNARVREFIG
;
A
#
# COMPACT_ATOMS: atom_id res chain seq x y z
N MET A 1 13.13 21.76 -6.76
CA MET A 1 12.64 20.40 -6.50
C MET A 1 11.14 20.52 -6.21
N SER A 2 10.31 19.65 -6.75
CA SER A 2 8.88 19.62 -6.36
C SER A 2 8.78 19.18 -4.90
N ALA A 3 7.70 19.60 -4.21
CA ALA A 3 7.47 19.16 -2.84
C ALA A 3 7.31 17.63 -2.79
N ILE A 4 7.83 16.96 -1.76
CA ILE A 4 7.72 15.50 -1.58
C ILE A 4 6.26 15.08 -1.43
N PHE A 5 5.46 15.87 -0.74
CA PHE A 5 4.03 15.66 -0.58
C PHE A 5 3.26 16.95 -0.93
N PRO A 6 3.04 17.25 -2.22
CA PRO A 6 2.31 18.44 -2.66
C PRO A 6 0.80 18.28 -2.42
N GLU A 7 0.07 19.39 -2.54
CA GLU A 7 -1.39 19.35 -2.58
C GLU A 7 -1.90 18.71 -3.87
N LEU A 8 -3.11 18.14 -3.80
CA LEU A 8 -3.76 17.58 -4.99
C LEU A 8 -4.09 18.72 -5.97
N PRO A 9 -3.67 18.59 -7.24
CA PRO A 9 -4.04 19.57 -8.26
C PRO A 9 -5.50 19.41 -8.70
N ASP A 10 -6.08 20.47 -9.26
CA ASP A 10 -7.46 20.49 -9.78
C ASP A 10 -7.72 19.44 -10.88
N SER A 11 -6.67 18.92 -11.51
CA SER A 11 -6.77 17.86 -12.53
C SER A 11 -7.10 16.49 -11.94
N VAL A 12 -6.98 16.30 -10.63
CA VAL A 12 -7.32 15.06 -9.93
C VAL A 12 -8.74 15.18 -9.39
N SER A 13 -9.65 14.37 -9.92
CA SER A 13 -11.02 14.27 -9.40
C SER A 13 -11.09 13.44 -8.14
N SER A 14 -12.10 13.70 -7.31
CA SER A 14 -12.38 12.94 -6.09
C SER A 14 -13.85 12.53 -6.10
N GLU A 15 -14.12 11.24 -6.05
CA GLU A 15 -15.46 10.67 -6.01
C GLU A 15 -15.61 9.67 -4.85
N PHE A 16 -16.86 9.40 -4.46
CA PHE A 16 -17.17 8.39 -3.45
C PHE A 16 -17.97 7.27 -4.09
N VAL A 17 -17.55 6.04 -3.83
CA VAL A 17 -18.18 4.82 -4.37
C VAL A 17 -18.72 3.98 -3.22
N THR A 18 -20.02 3.73 -3.22
CA THR A 18 -20.66 2.83 -2.24
C THR A 18 -20.21 1.39 -2.53
N VAL A 19 -19.55 0.75 -1.58
CA VAL A 19 -19.05 -0.64 -1.70
C VAL A 19 -19.90 -1.65 -0.92
N THR A 20 -20.58 -1.17 0.10
CA THR A 20 -21.62 -1.91 0.84
C THR A 20 -22.52 -0.91 1.55
N GLU A 21 -23.66 -1.36 2.08
CA GLU A 21 -24.60 -0.50 2.79
C GLU A 21 -23.89 0.31 3.89
N GLY A 22 -23.99 1.63 3.82
CA GLY A 22 -23.41 2.58 4.78
C GLY A 22 -21.88 2.74 4.68
N VAL A 23 -21.23 2.18 3.66
CA VAL A 23 -19.78 2.33 3.46
C VAL A 23 -19.48 2.82 2.05
N GLU A 24 -18.85 3.98 1.99
CA GLU A 24 -18.34 4.59 0.77
C GLU A 24 -16.82 4.70 0.84
N LEU A 25 -16.15 4.35 -0.25
CA LEU A 25 -14.72 4.58 -0.41
C LEU A 25 -14.50 5.81 -1.29
N ARG A 26 -13.59 6.68 -0.85
CA ARG A 26 -13.11 7.78 -1.67
C ARG A 26 -12.09 7.28 -2.67
N VAL A 27 -12.25 7.69 -3.91
CA VAL A 27 -11.31 7.43 -5.00
C VAL A 27 -10.82 8.75 -5.57
N LEU A 28 -9.52 8.88 -5.70
CA LEU A 28 -8.87 9.91 -6.50
C LEU A 28 -8.64 9.35 -7.89
N ARG A 29 -8.90 10.15 -8.93
CA ARG A 29 -8.82 9.70 -10.32
C ARG A 29 -8.29 10.79 -11.23
N ALA A 30 -7.40 10.41 -12.15
CA ALA A 30 -6.84 11.29 -13.16
C ALA A 30 -6.48 10.53 -14.44
N GLY A 31 -6.44 11.21 -15.57
CA GLY A 31 -6.06 10.63 -16.87
C GLY A 31 -7.14 9.76 -17.50
N SER A 32 -6.71 8.95 -18.46
CA SER A 32 -7.54 7.99 -19.19
C SER A 32 -6.68 6.92 -19.85
N GLY A 33 -7.25 5.77 -20.19
CA GLY A 33 -6.52 4.66 -20.78
C GLY A 33 -6.59 3.41 -19.93
N ASP A 34 -5.54 2.59 -19.93
CA ASP A 34 -5.47 1.38 -19.12
C ASP A 34 -5.44 1.75 -17.61
N PRO A 35 -6.29 1.12 -16.78
CA PRO A 35 -6.42 1.51 -15.39
C PRO A 35 -5.25 1.01 -14.53
N VAL A 36 -4.77 1.89 -13.65
CA VAL A 36 -3.81 1.61 -12.58
C VAL A 36 -4.43 2.03 -11.25
N LEU A 37 -4.67 1.09 -10.34
CA LEU A 37 -5.23 1.36 -9.03
C LEU A 37 -4.17 1.20 -7.94
N PHE A 38 -3.91 2.28 -7.22
CA PHE A 38 -3.02 2.31 -6.07
C PHE A 38 -3.79 2.20 -4.76
N ILE A 39 -3.27 1.38 -3.85
CA ILE A 39 -3.80 1.17 -2.49
C ILE A 39 -2.71 1.59 -1.50
N PRO A 40 -2.96 2.57 -0.62
CA PRO A 40 -1.96 3.06 0.32
C PRO A 40 -1.71 2.09 1.47
N GLY A 41 -0.60 2.36 2.17
CA GLY A 41 -0.22 1.65 3.37
C GLY A 41 -1.07 2.01 4.60
N TRP A 42 -0.69 1.42 5.70
CA TRP A 42 -1.35 1.57 6.99
C TRP A 42 -1.43 3.03 7.44
N ASN A 43 -2.62 3.44 7.87
CA ASN A 43 -3.05 4.78 8.27
C ASN A 43 -3.17 5.81 7.14
N TYR A 44 -2.50 5.67 6.01
CA TYR A 44 -2.41 6.72 5.01
C TYR A 44 -3.58 6.72 4.01
N SER A 45 -3.78 7.88 3.40
CA SER A 45 -4.79 8.10 2.38
C SER A 45 -4.24 7.94 0.96
N ALA A 46 -5.13 7.94 -0.01
CA ALA A 46 -4.82 7.97 -1.44
C ALA A 46 -3.97 9.19 -1.86
N GLU A 47 -3.94 10.25 -1.05
CA GLU A 47 -3.22 11.48 -1.36
C GLU A 47 -1.69 11.28 -1.42
N VAL A 48 -1.16 10.23 -0.76
CA VAL A 48 0.28 9.89 -0.86
C VAL A 48 0.73 9.60 -2.29
N PHE A 49 -0.19 9.20 -3.19
CA PHE A 49 0.09 8.93 -4.60
C PHE A 49 -0.07 10.13 -5.52
N VAL A 50 -0.03 11.36 -4.99
CA VAL A 50 -0.23 12.58 -5.79
C VAL A 50 0.70 12.68 -6.99
N HIS A 51 1.96 12.25 -6.87
CA HIS A 51 2.91 12.24 -7.98
C HIS A 51 2.54 11.22 -9.07
N GLN A 52 2.03 10.06 -8.68
CA GLN A 52 1.54 9.04 -9.62
C GLN A 52 0.27 9.49 -10.32
N LEU A 53 -0.67 10.09 -9.57
CA LEU A 53 -1.91 10.69 -10.09
C LEU A 53 -1.67 11.84 -11.08
N THR A 54 -0.53 12.51 -11.01
CA THR A 54 -0.19 13.63 -11.91
C THR A 54 0.65 13.21 -13.11
N GLU A 55 1.70 12.41 -12.89
CA GLU A 55 2.64 12.06 -13.94
C GLU A 55 2.18 10.86 -14.79
N LEU A 56 1.72 9.77 -14.14
CA LEU A 56 1.26 8.60 -14.89
C LEU A 56 -0.08 8.86 -15.60
N ALA A 57 -0.88 9.80 -15.11
CA ALA A 57 -2.14 10.20 -15.74
C ALA A 57 -2.00 10.80 -17.16
N GLN A 58 -0.78 11.11 -17.58
CA GLN A 58 -0.51 11.50 -18.97
C GLN A 58 -0.65 10.33 -19.96
N HIS A 59 -0.62 9.08 -19.46
CA HIS A 59 -0.60 7.87 -20.29
C HIS A 59 -1.65 6.84 -19.88
N TYR A 60 -2.09 6.86 -18.62
CA TYR A 60 -2.96 5.85 -18.02
C TYR A 60 -4.15 6.50 -17.31
N GLU A 61 -5.18 5.72 -17.06
CA GLU A 61 -6.19 6.05 -16.07
C GLU A 61 -5.65 5.67 -14.68
N VAL A 62 -5.26 6.66 -13.89
CA VAL A 62 -4.68 6.44 -12.57
C VAL A 62 -5.73 6.68 -11.50
N LEU A 63 -5.92 5.68 -10.66
CA LEU A 63 -6.80 5.72 -9.50
C LEU A 63 -5.99 5.46 -8.23
N ALA A 64 -6.38 6.12 -7.14
CA ALA A 64 -5.90 5.81 -5.81
C ALA A 64 -7.09 5.80 -4.84
N VAL A 65 -7.21 4.79 -4.01
CA VAL A 65 -8.34 4.60 -3.10
C VAL A 65 -7.95 4.87 -1.66
N ASP A 66 -8.81 5.56 -0.92
CA ASP A 66 -8.77 5.52 0.54
C ASP A 66 -9.45 4.21 0.98
N PRO A 67 -8.72 3.24 1.56
CA PRO A 67 -9.36 2.03 2.04
C PRO A 67 -10.37 2.32 3.15
N ARG A 68 -11.25 1.37 3.46
CA ARG A 68 -12.14 1.42 4.63
C ARG A 68 -11.40 1.89 5.87
N GLY A 69 -11.92 2.90 6.55
CA GLY A 69 -11.33 3.45 7.76
C GLY A 69 -10.23 4.48 7.54
N HIS A 70 -9.69 4.64 6.33
CA HIS A 70 -8.57 5.52 6.01
C HIS A 70 -9.02 6.80 5.32
N GLY A 71 -8.17 7.81 5.32
CA GLY A 71 -8.37 9.07 4.60
C GLY A 71 -9.77 9.66 4.79
N LYS A 72 -10.47 9.91 3.69
CA LYS A 72 -11.85 10.45 3.67
C LYS A 72 -12.94 9.40 3.47
N SER A 73 -12.56 8.11 3.35
CA SER A 73 -13.52 7.00 3.29
C SER A 73 -14.29 6.83 4.58
N SER A 74 -15.42 6.14 4.52
CA SER A 74 -16.24 5.78 5.68
C SER A 74 -15.42 5.06 6.75
N LYS A 75 -15.70 5.35 8.03
CA LYS A 75 -14.98 4.83 9.20
C LYS A 75 -15.90 3.94 10.05
N PRO A 76 -16.34 2.78 9.52
CA PRO A 76 -17.23 1.89 10.25
C PRO A 76 -16.51 1.23 11.43
N LEU A 77 -17.28 0.91 12.48
CA LEU A 77 -16.74 0.24 13.67
C LEU A 77 -16.36 -1.23 13.41
N THR A 78 -16.85 -1.83 12.33
CA THR A 78 -16.66 -3.24 12.00
C THR A 78 -16.13 -3.43 10.58
N GLY A 79 -15.62 -4.64 10.29
CA GLY A 79 -15.13 -5.00 8.96
C GLY A 79 -13.75 -4.41 8.62
N ASN A 80 -13.00 -3.94 9.61
CA ASN A 80 -11.66 -3.38 9.41
C ASN A 80 -10.58 -4.48 9.34
N ASN A 81 -10.88 -5.56 8.61
CA ASN A 81 -9.98 -6.71 8.39
C ASN A 81 -9.73 -6.90 6.90
N TYR A 82 -8.67 -7.61 6.55
CA TYR A 82 -8.26 -7.76 5.14
C TYR A 82 -9.25 -8.52 4.26
N PRO A 83 -9.96 -9.57 4.71
CA PRO A 83 -11.02 -10.19 3.90
C PRO A 83 -12.14 -9.21 3.52
N GLN A 84 -12.58 -8.36 4.45
CA GLN A 84 -13.59 -7.35 4.14
C GLN A 84 -13.04 -6.24 3.24
N ARG A 85 -11.81 -5.79 3.47
CA ARG A 85 -11.15 -4.79 2.61
C ARG A 85 -10.94 -5.32 1.19
N GLY A 86 -10.61 -6.60 1.04
CA GLY A 86 -10.60 -7.28 -0.26
C GLY A 86 -11.96 -7.29 -0.94
N SER A 87 -13.04 -7.52 -0.18
CA SER A 87 -14.42 -7.46 -0.69
C SER A 87 -14.84 -6.04 -1.08
N ASP A 88 -14.41 -5.04 -0.33
CA ASP A 88 -14.64 -3.63 -0.68
C ASP A 88 -13.94 -3.27 -2.00
N LEU A 89 -12.70 -3.74 -2.21
CA LEU A 89 -11.99 -3.55 -3.48
C LEU A 89 -12.70 -4.26 -4.62
N ALA A 90 -13.25 -5.46 -4.41
CA ALA A 90 -14.03 -6.15 -5.44
C ALA A 90 -15.27 -5.33 -5.86
N ALA A 91 -16.01 -4.84 -4.88
CA ALA A 91 -17.18 -3.99 -5.14
C ALA A 91 -16.79 -2.67 -5.84
N LEU A 92 -15.69 -2.05 -5.44
CA LEU A 92 -15.15 -0.84 -6.08
C LEU A 92 -14.77 -1.10 -7.54
N ILE A 93 -13.97 -2.14 -7.81
CA ILE A 93 -13.50 -2.52 -9.14
C ILE A 93 -14.70 -2.84 -10.05
N GLU A 94 -15.74 -3.47 -9.52
CA GLU A 94 -16.98 -3.75 -10.25
C GLU A 94 -17.77 -2.48 -10.53
N ALA A 95 -18.00 -1.64 -9.53
CA ALA A 95 -18.77 -0.40 -9.66
C ALA A 95 -18.15 0.56 -10.67
N LEU A 96 -16.81 0.65 -10.70
CA LEU A 96 -16.07 1.47 -11.67
C LEU A 96 -15.87 0.78 -13.02
N GLY A 97 -16.27 -0.48 -13.16
CA GLY A 97 -16.16 -1.25 -14.41
C GLY A 97 -14.73 -1.54 -14.85
N LEU A 98 -13.76 -1.52 -13.91
CA LEU A 98 -12.33 -1.67 -14.21
C LEU A 98 -12.03 -3.09 -14.74
N LYS A 99 -11.23 -3.15 -15.81
CA LYS A 99 -10.74 -4.37 -16.46
C LYS A 99 -9.30 -4.16 -16.91
N ASN A 100 -8.56 -5.23 -17.12
CA ASN A 100 -7.14 -5.18 -17.46
C ASN A 100 -6.32 -4.34 -16.47
N LEU A 101 -6.75 -4.35 -15.22
CA LEU A 101 -6.25 -3.50 -14.15
C LEU A 101 -4.79 -3.82 -13.82
N THR A 102 -3.95 -2.79 -13.70
CA THR A 102 -2.71 -2.89 -12.93
C THR A 102 -3.05 -2.56 -11.48
N LEU A 103 -2.98 -3.56 -10.60
CA LEU A 103 -3.27 -3.41 -9.18
C LEU A 103 -1.98 -3.20 -8.41
N ALA A 104 -1.91 -2.13 -7.62
CA ALA A 104 -0.71 -1.72 -6.88
C ALA A 104 -1.04 -1.53 -5.40
N GLY A 105 -0.38 -2.28 -4.53
CA GLY A 105 -0.44 -2.06 -3.08
C GLY A 105 0.90 -1.57 -2.55
N TRP A 106 0.89 -0.58 -1.67
CA TRP A 106 2.05 -0.11 -0.93
C TRP A 106 1.92 -0.48 0.54
N SER A 107 3.02 -1.01 1.15
CA SER A 107 3.01 -1.40 2.55
C SER A 107 1.81 -2.32 2.84
N LEU A 108 1.06 -2.15 3.91
CA LEU A 108 -0.14 -2.96 4.19
C LEU A 108 -1.22 -2.92 3.09
N GLY A 109 -1.16 -1.99 2.13
CA GLY A 109 -1.97 -2.05 0.91
C GLY A 109 -1.68 -3.26 0.02
N VAL A 110 -0.51 -3.89 0.16
CA VAL A 110 -0.18 -5.19 -0.46
C VAL A 110 -1.12 -6.28 0.06
N LEU A 111 -1.38 -6.29 1.38
CA LEU A 111 -2.30 -7.27 1.98
C LEU A 111 -3.74 -7.06 1.52
N ASP A 112 -4.16 -5.80 1.30
CA ASP A 112 -5.46 -5.49 0.69
C ASP A 112 -5.57 -6.06 -0.73
N ALA A 113 -4.58 -5.77 -1.58
CA ALA A 113 -4.54 -6.22 -2.96
C ALA A 113 -4.54 -7.76 -3.06
N LEU A 114 -3.72 -8.42 -2.25
CA LEU A 114 -3.62 -9.87 -2.23
C LEU A 114 -4.87 -10.53 -1.61
N SER A 115 -5.50 -9.91 -0.60
CA SER A 115 -6.78 -10.42 -0.06
C SER A 115 -7.90 -10.33 -1.10
N TYR A 116 -7.95 -9.25 -1.89
CA TYR A 116 -8.85 -9.19 -3.03
C TYR A 116 -8.59 -10.34 -4.02
N LEU A 117 -7.34 -10.57 -4.41
CA LEU A 117 -7.00 -11.63 -5.37
C LEU A 117 -7.33 -13.03 -4.83
N ARG A 118 -7.09 -13.29 -3.53
CA ARG A 118 -7.40 -14.55 -2.87
C ARG A 118 -8.90 -14.87 -2.89
N ASP A 119 -9.73 -13.89 -2.56
CA ASP A 119 -11.14 -14.12 -2.27
C ASP A 119 -12.04 -13.89 -3.50
N HIS A 120 -11.59 -13.08 -4.48
CA HIS A 120 -12.37 -12.68 -5.66
C HIS A 120 -11.72 -13.04 -7.00
N GLY A 121 -10.53 -13.64 -6.96
CA GLY A 121 -9.80 -14.04 -8.15
C GLY A 121 -9.13 -12.88 -8.90
N HIS A 122 -8.49 -13.20 -10.02
CA HIS A 122 -7.64 -12.25 -10.74
C HIS A 122 -8.09 -11.93 -12.18
N ASP A 123 -9.34 -12.23 -12.53
CA ASP A 123 -9.84 -12.06 -13.93
C ASP A 123 -9.80 -10.61 -14.41
N ARG A 124 -10.02 -9.65 -13.49
CA ARG A 124 -10.00 -8.23 -13.80
C ARG A 124 -8.60 -7.61 -13.72
N VAL A 125 -7.62 -8.32 -13.13
CA VAL A 125 -6.25 -7.84 -12.92
C VAL A 125 -5.33 -8.42 -13.97
N ALA A 126 -4.68 -7.56 -14.74
CA ALA A 126 -3.70 -7.93 -15.76
C ALA A 126 -2.27 -7.95 -15.21
N LYS A 127 -1.95 -7.05 -14.28
CA LYS A 127 -0.60 -6.88 -13.70
C LYS A 127 -0.70 -6.56 -12.22
N LEU A 128 0.30 -6.98 -11.45
CA LEU A 128 0.38 -6.74 -10.01
C LEU A 128 1.67 -6.00 -9.65
N MET A 129 1.56 -4.95 -8.83
CA MET A 129 2.70 -4.28 -8.22
C MET A 129 2.64 -4.41 -6.70
N LEU A 130 3.68 -4.96 -6.11
CA LEU A 130 3.88 -5.10 -4.67
C LEU A 130 4.95 -4.09 -4.27
N ILE A 131 4.57 -3.06 -3.50
CA ILE A 131 5.43 -1.93 -3.20
C ILE A 131 5.83 -1.98 -1.73
N ASP A 132 7.03 -2.46 -1.49
CA ASP A 132 7.77 -2.45 -0.22
C ASP A 132 6.98 -3.04 0.97
N GLU A 133 6.43 -4.24 0.76
CA GLU A 133 5.82 -5.04 1.81
C GLU A 133 5.93 -6.53 1.49
N THR A 134 6.15 -7.32 2.53
CA THR A 134 6.09 -8.77 2.45
C THR A 134 4.63 -9.26 2.49
N PRO A 135 4.27 -10.29 1.71
CA PRO A 135 2.94 -10.90 1.81
C PRO A 135 2.63 -11.57 3.16
N LYS A 136 3.63 -11.65 4.05
CA LYS A 136 3.54 -12.16 5.41
C LYS A 136 4.42 -11.30 6.32
N MET A 137 3.82 -10.34 7.04
CA MET A 137 4.58 -9.41 7.89
C MET A 137 5.39 -10.11 8.99
N ALA A 138 4.78 -11.07 9.66
CA ALA A 138 5.42 -11.79 10.77
C ALA A 138 6.11 -13.06 10.26
N ALA A 139 7.43 -13.07 10.21
CA ALA A 139 8.24 -14.22 9.82
C ALA A 139 8.79 -14.98 11.02
N ASP A 140 8.91 -16.31 10.91
CA ASP A 140 9.63 -17.12 11.88
C ASP A 140 11.14 -16.87 11.71
N PRO A 141 11.82 -16.27 12.71
CA PRO A 141 13.25 -16.02 12.62
C PRO A 141 14.09 -17.32 12.60
N GLY A 142 13.48 -18.46 12.93
CA GLY A 142 14.08 -19.79 12.78
C GLY A 142 13.99 -20.37 11.37
N ASN A 143 13.20 -19.77 10.48
CA ASN A 143 13.03 -20.22 9.11
C ASN A 143 13.71 -19.26 8.11
N PRO A 144 14.91 -19.62 7.57
CA PRO A 144 15.65 -18.76 6.66
C PRO A 144 14.98 -18.56 5.28
N GLU A 145 13.95 -19.34 4.98
CA GLU A 145 13.18 -19.21 3.73
C GLU A 145 12.04 -18.19 3.85
N GLU A 146 11.68 -17.81 5.07
CA GLU A 146 10.72 -16.76 5.31
C GLU A 146 11.39 -15.38 5.32
N TRP A 147 10.65 -14.41 4.86
CA TRP A 147 11.00 -13.00 4.98
C TRP A 147 9.78 -12.25 5.49
N GLY A 148 9.98 -11.43 6.50
CA GLY A 148 8.95 -10.58 7.09
C GLY A 148 9.58 -9.39 7.79
N GLU A 149 8.81 -8.33 7.97
CA GLU A 149 9.27 -7.11 8.64
C GLU A 149 9.48 -7.30 10.13
N VAL A 150 8.67 -8.15 10.75
CA VAL A 150 8.67 -8.35 12.20
C VAL A 150 8.93 -9.83 12.50
N PRO A 151 9.87 -10.13 13.39
CA PRO A 151 10.06 -11.50 13.84
C PRO A 151 8.81 -11.99 14.56
N LEU A 152 8.38 -13.21 14.24
CA LEU A 152 7.28 -13.91 14.92
C LEU A 152 7.74 -14.32 16.34
N THR A 153 7.84 -13.34 17.22
CA THR A 153 8.26 -13.52 18.62
C THR A 153 7.19 -12.94 19.55
N HIS A 154 7.24 -13.40 20.81
CA HIS A 154 6.32 -12.90 21.84
C HIS A 154 6.43 -11.38 22.07
N ASP A 155 7.55 -10.77 21.73
CA ASP A 155 7.86 -9.38 22.05
C ASP A 155 7.64 -8.42 20.86
N GLY A 156 7.67 -8.91 19.61
CA GLY A 156 7.61 -8.07 18.40
C GLY A 156 6.27 -7.37 18.20
N MET A 157 5.22 -8.12 17.90
CA MET A 157 3.89 -7.57 17.64
C MET A 157 3.29 -6.86 18.86
N PRO A 158 3.31 -7.42 20.10
CA PRO A 158 2.77 -6.72 21.26
C PRO A 158 3.43 -5.37 21.51
N ALA A 159 4.75 -5.26 21.37
CA ALA A 159 5.46 -3.99 21.57
C ALA A 159 5.04 -2.91 20.57
N PHE A 160 4.85 -3.30 19.30
CA PHE A 160 4.43 -2.38 18.24
C PHE A 160 3.00 -1.88 18.46
N ILE A 161 2.07 -2.77 18.80
CA ILE A 161 0.67 -2.42 19.11
C ILE A 161 0.60 -1.60 20.39
N LEU A 162 1.43 -1.91 21.39
CA LEU A 162 1.51 -1.13 22.64
C LEU A 162 1.99 0.30 22.35
N PHE A 163 3.00 0.49 21.50
CA PHE A 163 3.47 1.81 21.09
C PHE A 163 2.34 2.61 20.43
N LEU A 164 1.65 2.03 19.43
CA LEU A 164 0.51 2.66 18.78
C LEU A 164 -0.59 3.07 19.77
N SER A 165 -0.91 2.22 20.76
CA SER A 165 -2.03 2.45 21.69
C SER A 165 -1.69 3.32 22.87
N THR A 166 -0.42 3.51 23.22
CA THR A 166 0.03 4.32 24.37
C THR A 166 0.59 5.66 23.98
N ASP A 167 1.13 5.79 22.78
CA ASP A 167 1.71 7.03 22.23
C ASP A 167 1.46 7.12 20.73
N ARG A 168 0.22 7.38 20.36
CA ARG A 168 -0.18 7.47 18.94
C ARG A 168 0.57 8.55 18.18
N ASP A 169 0.80 9.71 18.77
CA ASP A 169 1.48 10.81 18.09
C ASP A 169 2.94 10.47 17.83
N GLY A 170 3.62 9.92 18.83
CA GLY A 170 4.98 9.40 18.68
C GLY A 170 5.05 8.26 17.66
N PHE A 171 4.07 7.36 17.64
CA PHE A 171 3.97 6.31 16.66
C PHE A 171 3.83 6.84 15.23
N LEU A 172 2.90 7.77 14.99
CA LEU A 172 2.71 8.39 13.66
C LEU A 172 3.95 9.17 13.23
N SER A 173 4.60 9.87 14.15
CA SER A 173 5.87 10.57 13.90
C SER A 173 6.95 9.59 13.44
N TYR A 174 7.10 8.49 14.17
CA TYR A 174 8.10 7.46 13.88
C TYR A 174 7.88 6.81 12.51
N ILE A 175 6.67 6.28 12.22
CA ILE A 175 6.41 5.60 10.95
C ILE A 175 6.45 6.55 9.74
N SER A 176 6.05 7.81 9.91
CA SER A 176 6.09 8.81 8.83
C SER A 176 7.52 9.24 8.52
N ALA A 177 8.35 9.41 9.54
CA ALA A 177 9.76 9.72 9.36
C ALA A 177 10.52 8.55 8.69
N ASP A 178 10.30 7.31 9.16
CA ASP A 178 10.89 6.11 8.54
C ASP A 178 10.47 5.97 7.08
N ALA A 179 9.19 6.20 6.78
CA ALA A 179 8.68 6.10 5.42
C ALA A 179 9.39 7.06 4.44
N LEU A 180 9.78 8.24 4.89
CA LEU A 180 10.47 9.26 4.08
C LEU A 180 11.99 9.24 4.26
N GLY A 181 12.54 8.39 5.12
CA GLY A 181 13.96 8.34 5.43
C GLY A 181 14.46 9.56 6.20
N VAL A 182 13.60 10.18 6.98
CA VAL A 182 13.90 11.32 7.84
C VAL A 182 14.27 10.81 9.24
N ASP A 183 15.24 11.45 9.91
CA ASP A 183 15.52 11.16 11.30
C ASP A 183 14.26 11.46 12.15
N PRO A 184 13.75 10.50 12.95
CA PRO A 184 12.56 10.71 13.77
C PRO A 184 12.67 11.91 14.72
N GLU A 185 13.88 12.28 15.18
CA GLU A 185 14.10 13.46 16.01
C GLU A 185 13.89 14.79 15.25
N LEU A 186 13.90 14.74 13.92
CA LEU A 186 13.69 15.88 13.02
C LEU A 186 12.30 15.87 12.36
N ALA A 187 11.45 14.89 12.67
CA ALA A 187 10.13 14.72 12.04
C ALA A 187 9.29 16.01 12.06
N ASP A 188 9.26 16.69 13.18
CA ASP A 188 8.51 17.96 13.37
C ASP A 188 9.10 19.14 12.57
N GLN A 189 10.33 19.04 12.11
CA GLN A 189 11.00 20.08 11.33
C GLN A 189 10.85 19.87 9.83
N ASP A 190 10.59 18.64 9.39
CA ASP A 190 10.39 18.29 7.98
C ASP A 190 8.92 18.49 7.57
N GLU A 191 8.69 19.28 6.52
CA GLU A 191 7.34 19.64 6.07
C GLU A 191 6.59 18.42 5.52
N ALA A 192 7.25 17.54 4.75
CA ALA A 192 6.62 16.37 4.15
C ALA A 192 6.24 15.36 5.24
N THR A 193 7.11 15.17 6.24
CA THR A 193 6.84 14.31 7.39
C THR A 193 5.65 14.82 8.20
N ARG A 194 5.59 16.12 8.50
CA ARG A 194 4.41 16.70 9.20
C ARG A 194 3.11 16.49 8.43
N ARG A 195 3.14 16.63 7.10
CA ARG A 195 1.96 16.37 6.26
C ARG A 195 1.57 14.90 6.27
N LEU A 196 2.53 14.01 6.24
CA LEU A 196 2.29 12.56 6.29
C LEU A 196 1.74 12.14 7.67
N ILE A 197 2.24 12.72 8.78
CA ILE A 197 1.68 12.56 10.12
C ILE A 197 0.20 13.00 10.14
N ALA A 198 -0.09 14.19 9.61
CA ALA A 198 -1.45 14.74 9.57
C ALA A 198 -2.38 13.88 8.69
N ASP A 199 -1.87 13.31 7.62
CA ASP A 199 -2.62 12.36 6.78
C ASP A 199 -2.94 11.07 7.55
N GLY A 200 -1.95 10.46 8.18
CA GLY A 200 -2.12 9.25 9.00
C GLY A 200 -3.05 9.43 10.20
N ALA A 201 -3.10 10.63 10.77
CA ALA A 201 -3.98 10.97 11.88
C ALA A 201 -5.49 10.94 11.52
N GLN A 202 -5.84 10.97 10.24
CA GLN A 202 -7.23 10.83 9.79
C GLN A 202 -7.81 9.44 10.04
N THR A 203 -6.97 8.41 10.19
CA THR A 203 -7.41 7.04 10.51
C THR A 203 -7.65 6.93 12.02
N PRO A 204 -8.87 6.58 12.48
CA PRO A 204 -9.15 6.41 13.91
C PRO A 204 -8.26 5.35 14.56
N GLU A 205 -7.84 5.58 15.79
CA GLU A 205 -6.91 4.70 16.52
C GLU A 205 -7.37 3.24 16.57
N HIS A 206 -8.66 3.00 16.89
CA HIS A 206 -9.18 1.64 16.95
C HIS A 206 -9.12 0.91 15.59
N ILE A 207 -9.27 1.64 14.48
CA ILE A 207 -9.13 1.07 13.13
C ILE A 207 -7.65 0.79 12.83
N ALA A 208 -6.77 1.71 13.21
CA ALA A 208 -5.33 1.53 13.06
C ALA A 208 -4.84 0.30 13.84
N ILE A 209 -5.26 0.13 15.09
CA ILE A 209 -4.92 -1.04 15.91
C ILE A 209 -5.41 -2.33 15.26
N ILE A 210 -6.68 -2.39 14.84
CA ILE A 210 -7.24 -3.59 14.20
C ILE A 210 -6.47 -3.93 12.91
N ALA A 211 -6.24 -2.94 12.05
CA ALA A 211 -5.52 -3.15 10.79
C ALA A 211 -4.08 -3.66 11.02
N GLY A 212 -3.38 -3.13 12.03
CA GLY A 212 -2.05 -3.61 12.41
C GLY A 212 -2.07 -5.04 12.92
N VAL A 213 -2.95 -5.37 13.88
CA VAL A 213 -3.09 -6.73 14.44
C VAL A 213 -3.42 -7.75 13.34
N GLU A 214 -4.39 -7.42 12.49
CA GLU A 214 -4.78 -8.26 11.35
C GLU A 214 -3.63 -8.40 10.33
N GLY A 215 -2.85 -7.34 10.09
CA GLY A 215 -1.67 -7.37 9.21
C GLY A 215 -0.64 -8.38 9.70
N PHE A 216 -0.30 -8.37 10.98
CA PHE A 216 0.62 -9.34 11.57
C PHE A 216 0.12 -10.78 11.49
N ALA A 217 -1.20 -10.99 11.55
CA ALA A 217 -1.82 -12.31 11.50
C ALA A 217 -2.09 -12.82 10.07
N THR A 218 -1.95 -11.93 9.07
CA THR A 218 -2.30 -12.25 7.68
C THR A 218 -1.10 -12.84 6.94
N ASP A 219 -1.31 -13.99 6.31
CA ASP A 219 -0.39 -14.61 5.35
C ASP A 219 -1.11 -14.77 4.00
N VAL A 220 -0.67 -14.01 3.02
CA VAL A 220 -1.17 -14.06 1.63
C VAL A 220 -0.06 -14.39 0.64
N SER A 221 1.02 -15.00 1.12
CA SER A 221 2.17 -15.39 0.30
C SER A 221 1.76 -16.31 -0.85
N GLN A 222 0.91 -17.31 -0.55
CA GLN A 222 0.44 -18.23 -1.56
C GLN A 222 -0.36 -17.53 -2.67
N THR A 223 -1.10 -16.48 -2.34
CA THR A 223 -1.86 -15.70 -3.34
C THR A 223 -0.94 -14.97 -4.32
N ALA A 224 0.16 -14.39 -3.84
CA ALA A 224 1.15 -13.76 -4.71
C ALA A 224 1.80 -14.80 -5.65
N ILE A 225 2.12 -15.98 -5.13
CA ILE A 225 2.68 -17.11 -5.87
C ILE A 225 1.70 -17.60 -6.95
N ASP A 226 0.43 -17.77 -6.59
CA ASP A 226 -0.59 -18.26 -7.54
C ASP A 226 -0.89 -17.23 -8.63
N PHE A 227 -0.84 -15.92 -8.29
CA PHE A 227 -0.97 -14.87 -9.30
C PHE A 227 0.19 -14.92 -10.32
N GLU A 228 1.42 -15.03 -9.86
CA GLU A 228 2.61 -15.13 -10.73
C GLU A 228 2.55 -16.40 -11.60
N ARG A 229 2.19 -17.55 -11.01
CA ARG A 229 2.01 -18.82 -11.73
C ARG A 229 0.91 -18.79 -12.77
N SER A 230 -0.04 -17.87 -12.70
CA SER A 230 -1.04 -17.66 -13.76
C SER A 230 -0.43 -17.05 -15.03
N GLY A 231 0.86 -16.72 -15.04
CA GLY A 231 1.59 -16.11 -16.15
C GLY A 231 1.39 -14.59 -16.25
N LYS A 232 0.75 -13.98 -15.27
CA LYS A 232 0.55 -12.51 -15.24
C LYS A 232 1.76 -11.81 -14.65
N PRO A 233 2.18 -10.66 -15.22
CA PRO A 233 3.35 -9.94 -14.75
C PRO A 233 3.22 -9.44 -13.31
N VAL A 234 4.32 -9.56 -12.55
CA VAL A 234 4.48 -9.00 -11.20
C VAL A 234 5.69 -8.08 -11.20
N LEU A 235 5.57 -6.91 -10.58
CA LEU A 235 6.68 -6.02 -10.26
C LEU A 235 6.74 -5.86 -8.74
N PHE A 236 7.91 -6.16 -8.17
CA PHE A 236 8.19 -6.00 -6.76
C PHE A 236 9.15 -4.83 -6.54
N PHE A 237 8.77 -3.88 -5.70
CA PHE A 237 9.66 -2.85 -5.21
C PHE A 237 10.06 -3.16 -3.76
N ALA A 238 11.32 -2.93 -3.42
CA ALA A 238 11.82 -3.02 -2.05
C ALA A 238 12.67 -1.81 -1.69
N LYS A 239 12.57 -1.30 -0.47
CA LYS A 239 13.53 -0.30 0.02
C LYS A 239 14.91 -0.92 0.17
N GLU A 240 15.95 -0.11 -0.06
CA GLU A 240 17.35 -0.58 -0.06
C GLU A 240 17.74 -1.30 1.23
N ALA A 241 17.19 -0.86 2.38
CA ALA A 241 17.53 -1.40 3.69
C ALA A 241 17.26 -2.91 3.85
N TRP A 242 16.31 -3.49 3.10
CA TRP A 242 16.01 -4.93 3.11
C TRP A 242 15.97 -5.59 1.73
N ALA A 243 16.51 -4.88 0.72
CA ALA A 243 16.43 -5.34 -0.67
C ALA A 243 17.02 -6.74 -0.90
N ASP A 244 18.08 -7.11 -0.20
CA ASP A 244 18.70 -8.44 -0.33
C ASP A 244 17.78 -9.55 0.16
N ASP A 245 17.12 -9.37 1.29
CA ASP A 245 16.17 -10.33 1.85
C ASP A 245 14.92 -10.44 0.99
N ALA A 246 14.36 -9.30 0.57
CA ALA A 246 13.24 -9.24 -0.35
C ALA A 246 13.57 -9.94 -1.68
N LYS A 247 14.73 -9.66 -2.26
CA LYS A 247 15.17 -10.27 -3.51
C LYS A 247 15.35 -11.77 -3.40
N ARG A 248 15.88 -12.25 -2.26
CA ARG A 248 16.00 -13.70 -1.99
C ARG A 248 14.62 -14.36 -2.01
N TRP A 249 13.66 -13.80 -1.26
CA TRP A 249 12.31 -14.31 -1.19
C TRP A 249 11.60 -14.25 -2.55
N VAL A 250 11.66 -13.13 -3.25
CA VAL A 250 11.06 -12.93 -4.58
C VAL A 250 11.64 -13.91 -5.59
N SER A 251 12.97 -14.08 -5.63
CA SER A 251 13.62 -15.00 -6.56
C SER A 251 13.23 -16.46 -6.31
N ALA A 252 12.96 -16.84 -5.08
CA ALA A 252 12.55 -18.20 -4.72
C ALA A 252 11.06 -18.47 -5.00
N ASN A 253 10.20 -17.49 -4.78
CA ASN A 253 8.74 -17.66 -4.78
C ASN A 253 8.02 -17.07 -6.00
N LEU A 254 8.59 -16.01 -6.61
CA LEU A 254 8.06 -15.29 -7.77
C LEU A 254 9.14 -15.17 -8.86
N PRO A 255 9.63 -16.30 -9.43
CA PRO A 255 10.85 -16.30 -10.24
C PRO A 255 10.75 -15.49 -11.53
N SER A 256 9.57 -15.22 -12.07
CA SER A 256 9.37 -14.36 -13.23
C SER A 256 9.04 -12.91 -12.89
N ALA A 257 8.93 -12.57 -11.60
CA ALA A 257 8.68 -11.19 -11.19
C ALA A 257 9.88 -10.29 -11.51
N GLN A 258 9.56 -9.08 -11.95
CA GLN A 258 10.53 -8.02 -12.05
C GLN A 258 10.79 -7.44 -10.66
N PHE A 259 12.03 -7.07 -10.38
CA PHE A 259 12.44 -6.52 -9.09
C PHE A 259 13.09 -5.15 -9.25
N ALA A 260 12.73 -4.21 -8.40
CA ALA A 260 13.32 -2.87 -8.36
C ALA A 260 13.55 -2.44 -6.91
N THR A 261 14.47 -1.51 -6.69
CA THR A 261 14.73 -0.93 -5.37
C THR A 261 14.28 0.52 -5.29
N MET A 262 14.00 0.96 -4.08
CA MET A 262 13.72 2.36 -3.72
C MET A 262 14.63 2.74 -2.55
N PRO A 263 15.02 4.02 -2.40
CA PRO A 263 15.90 4.42 -1.30
C PRO A 263 15.25 4.24 0.07
N VAL A 264 13.94 4.49 0.16
CA VAL A 264 13.16 4.49 1.39
C VAL A 264 11.79 3.84 1.17
N HIS A 265 11.03 3.60 2.25
CA HIS A 265 9.73 2.93 2.22
C HIS A 265 8.71 3.63 1.30
N ALA A 266 8.66 4.95 1.31
CA ALA A 266 7.85 5.76 0.40
C ALA A 266 8.68 6.37 -0.74
N GLY A 267 9.56 5.58 -1.38
CA GLY A 267 10.41 6.02 -2.48
C GLY A 267 9.64 6.59 -3.67
N PHE A 268 8.39 6.19 -3.86
CA PHE A 268 7.49 6.77 -4.86
C PHE A 268 7.10 8.24 -4.58
N MET A 269 7.27 8.72 -3.34
CA MET A 269 7.09 10.12 -2.95
C MET A 269 8.41 10.90 -3.03
N THR A 270 9.52 10.31 -2.56
CA THR A 270 10.82 10.98 -2.46
C THR A 270 11.56 11.02 -3.80
N GLU A 271 11.39 9.99 -4.63
CA GLU A 271 11.98 9.87 -5.98
C GLU A 271 10.91 9.52 -7.03
N PRO A 272 9.86 10.34 -7.18
CA PRO A 272 8.70 10.00 -8.01
C PRO A 272 9.07 9.77 -9.48
N ALA A 273 10.04 10.51 -10.03
CA ALA A 273 10.43 10.38 -11.42
C ALA A 273 11.04 8.99 -11.72
N ALA A 274 11.91 8.48 -10.85
CA ALA A 274 12.52 7.16 -10.98
C ALA A 274 11.47 6.05 -10.83
N PHE A 275 10.63 6.16 -9.81
CA PHE A 275 9.54 5.22 -9.57
C PHE A 275 8.57 5.18 -10.76
N ASN A 276 8.07 6.33 -11.22
CA ASN A 276 7.12 6.43 -12.33
C ASN A 276 7.72 5.94 -13.65
N ALA A 277 9.01 6.16 -13.90
CA ALA A 277 9.69 5.61 -15.06
C ALA A 277 9.68 4.07 -15.05
N ARG A 278 9.94 3.46 -13.88
CA ARG A 278 9.94 2.02 -13.72
C ARG A 278 8.53 1.43 -13.86
N VAL A 279 7.52 2.14 -13.35
CA VAL A 279 6.10 1.76 -13.53
C VAL A 279 5.70 1.78 -15.00
N ARG A 280 6.06 2.85 -15.75
CA ARG A 280 5.79 2.90 -17.20
C ARG A 280 6.45 1.78 -17.97
N GLU A 281 7.72 1.48 -17.66
CA GLU A 281 8.42 0.35 -18.29
C GLU A 281 7.72 -0.99 -18.04
N PHE A 282 7.16 -1.18 -16.85
CA PHE A 282 6.43 -2.39 -16.47
C PHE A 282 5.05 -2.48 -17.13
N ILE A 283 4.35 -1.36 -17.23
CA ILE A 283 3.00 -1.35 -17.80
C ILE A 283 3.05 -1.42 -19.33
N GLY A 284 3.98 -0.72 -19.97
CA GLY A 284 4.17 -0.69 -21.43
C GLY A 284 3.58 0.54 -22.08
#